data_11003c39dc0e415debc8814eb2350583
#
_entry.id   11003c39dc0e415debc8814eb2350583
#
_cell.length_a   1.000
_cell.length_b   1.000
_cell.length_c   1.000
_cell.angle_alpha   90.00
_cell.angle_beta   90.00
_cell.angle_gamma   90.00
#
_symmetry.space_group_name_H-M   'P 1'
#
loop_
_entity.id
_entity.type
_entity.pdbx_description
1 polymer ?
#
loop_
_entity_poly.entity_id
_entity_poly.type
_entity_poly.pdbx_seq_one_letter_code
_entity_poly.pdbx_strand_id
1 'polypeptide(L)'
;MKINGTAYRTIWLNEDGWSVEIIDQTRLPHEFVTARLTRMEDAAVAIRTMQVRGAPLIGATAAYGVCLALREDASDEAMDAAIDHLADQRPTAFNLRWALDEMRKAVRNLPREERVKAAYERAARLCDDDVETCRMIGVHGLQLIEEIAAKKGAGEAVNVLTHCNAGWLACVDWGTATSPIYQAHNKGIDVHVWVDETRPRNQGASLTAYELGAHGVPHTIIVDNAGGHLMQQGAVDMVIVGTDRVTAAGDVANKIGTYLKALAAKDNDVPFFVALPHSTIDWSLEDGFDIPIEERSSDEVLTMPGRLPDGSVVRVEIAAPGSEADNPAFDVTPARLVSGLITERGICEAVSYTHLTLPTTC
;
A
#
# COMPACT_ATOMS: atom_id res chain seq x y z
N MET A 1 -6.28 9.12 9.39
CA MET A 1 -7.17 8.12 10.06
C MET A 1 -7.06 8.23 11.58
N LYS A 2 -7.77 7.39 12.36
CA LYS A 2 -7.76 7.54 13.84
C LYS A 2 -7.34 6.25 14.52
N ILE A 3 -6.52 6.38 15.59
CA ILE A 3 -6.18 5.30 16.51
C ILE A 3 -6.53 5.78 17.91
N ASN A 4 -7.36 5.04 18.63
CA ASN A 4 -7.85 5.40 19.96
C ASN A 4 -8.42 6.84 20.03
N GLY A 5 -9.11 7.27 18.97
CA GLY A 5 -9.72 8.61 18.86
C GLY A 5 -8.78 9.73 18.42
N THR A 6 -7.47 9.49 18.37
CA THR A 6 -6.47 10.48 17.91
C THR A 6 -6.22 10.31 16.40
N ALA A 7 -6.24 11.44 15.67
CA ALA A 7 -5.93 11.44 14.24
C ALA A 7 -4.41 11.30 14.00
N TYR A 8 -4.05 10.42 13.08
CA TYR A 8 -2.67 10.19 12.64
C TYR A 8 -2.58 10.17 11.12
N ARG A 9 -1.45 10.64 10.60
CA ARG A 9 -0.87 10.21 9.33
C ARG A 9 0.16 9.13 9.63
N THR A 10 0.58 8.37 8.65
CA THR A 10 1.62 7.33 8.83
C THR A 10 3.02 7.92 8.91
N ILE A 11 3.20 9.12 8.36
CA ILE A 11 4.43 9.93 8.38
C ILE A 11 4.07 11.41 8.50
N TRP A 12 4.80 12.14 9.33
CA TRP A 12 4.60 13.58 9.50
C TRP A 12 5.87 14.31 9.94
N LEU A 13 5.94 15.59 9.58
CA LEU A 13 6.98 16.49 10.06
C LEU A 13 6.66 16.89 11.51
N ASN A 14 7.65 16.84 12.39
CA ASN A 14 7.51 17.26 13.79
C ASN A 14 7.45 18.78 13.94
N GLU A 15 7.02 19.24 15.12
CA GLU A 15 6.92 20.67 15.47
C GLU A 15 8.26 21.41 15.44
N ASP A 16 9.39 20.69 15.50
CA ASP A 16 10.73 21.26 15.34
C ASP A 16 11.03 21.74 13.90
N GLY A 17 10.13 21.41 12.96
CA GLY A 17 10.19 21.83 11.56
C GLY A 17 11.21 21.07 10.71
N TRP A 18 11.80 19.96 11.24
CA TRP A 18 12.80 19.23 10.48
C TRP A 18 12.84 17.72 10.71
N SER A 19 12.66 17.23 11.93
CA SER A 19 12.62 15.80 12.18
C SER A 19 11.29 15.21 11.75
N VAL A 20 11.29 13.94 11.38
CA VAL A 20 10.13 13.26 10.81
C VAL A 20 9.73 12.11 11.73
N GLU A 21 8.45 11.94 11.95
CA GLU A 21 7.91 10.83 12.73
C GLU A 21 7.20 9.85 11.80
N ILE A 22 7.36 8.56 12.07
CA ILE A 22 6.67 7.47 11.37
C ILE A 22 5.98 6.55 12.37
N ILE A 23 4.95 5.83 11.92
CA ILE A 23 4.42 4.68 12.66
C ILE A 23 5.30 3.47 12.36
N ASP A 24 5.90 2.86 13.39
CA ASP A 24 6.67 1.62 13.24
C ASP A 24 5.71 0.42 13.08
N GLN A 25 5.47 0.04 11.82
CA GLN A 25 4.54 -1.03 11.48
C GLN A 25 5.06 -2.42 11.82
N THR A 26 6.33 -2.58 12.15
CA THR A 26 6.89 -3.87 12.60
C THR A 26 6.40 -4.27 13.97
N ARG A 27 5.86 -3.33 14.74
CA ARG A 27 5.30 -3.53 16.08
C ARG A 27 3.82 -3.88 16.07
N LEU A 28 3.13 -3.59 14.97
CA LEU A 28 1.70 -3.88 14.80
C LEU A 28 1.46 -5.39 14.56
N PRO A 29 0.33 -5.94 15.01
CA PRO A 29 -0.82 -5.28 15.67
C PRO A 29 -0.66 -5.17 17.20
N HIS A 30 0.44 -5.60 17.76
CA HIS A 30 0.59 -5.80 19.19
C HIS A 30 0.88 -4.52 19.97
N GLU A 31 1.62 -3.61 19.37
CA GLU A 31 2.03 -2.33 19.96
C GLU A 31 1.94 -1.21 18.93
N PHE A 32 1.33 -0.09 19.29
CA PHE A 32 1.38 1.12 18.49
C PHE A 32 2.54 1.97 18.96
N VAL A 33 3.57 2.08 18.15
CA VAL A 33 4.82 2.79 18.43
C VAL A 33 5.13 3.72 17.27
N THR A 34 5.63 4.91 17.58
CA THR A 34 6.19 5.81 16.58
C THR A 34 7.72 5.83 16.67
N ALA A 35 8.37 6.14 15.57
CA ALA A 35 9.82 6.26 15.48
C ALA A 35 10.21 7.57 14.83
N ARG A 36 11.21 8.25 15.43
CA ARG A 36 11.71 9.54 14.96
C ARG A 36 12.90 9.36 14.01
N LEU A 37 12.80 9.93 12.83
CA LEU A 37 13.85 9.99 11.83
C LEU A 37 14.57 11.34 11.93
N THR A 38 15.87 11.33 12.13
CA THR A 38 16.71 12.52 12.29
C THR A 38 17.85 12.60 11.28
N ARG A 39 18.16 11.49 10.62
CA ARG A 39 19.17 11.38 9.57
C ARG A 39 18.64 10.58 8.39
N MET A 40 19.23 10.77 7.23
CA MET A 40 18.91 10.01 6.02
C MET A 40 18.97 8.49 6.27
N GLU A 41 19.96 8.02 7.03
CA GLU A 41 20.12 6.59 7.34
C GLU A 41 18.93 6.05 8.17
N ASP A 42 18.29 6.86 9.01
CA ASP A 42 17.10 6.44 9.76
C ASP A 42 15.95 6.12 8.76
N ALA A 43 15.79 6.94 7.71
CA ALA A 43 14.81 6.68 6.64
C ALA A 43 15.18 5.43 5.81
N ALA A 44 16.46 5.26 5.48
CA ALA A 44 16.95 4.08 4.78
C ALA A 44 16.68 2.80 5.57
N VAL A 45 16.98 2.80 6.87
CA VAL A 45 16.69 1.69 7.80
C VAL A 45 15.18 1.42 7.86
N ALA A 46 14.36 2.46 8.02
CA ALA A 46 12.90 2.32 8.10
C ALA A 46 12.31 1.64 6.85
N ILE A 47 12.82 1.97 5.66
CA ILE A 47 12.41 1.35 4.38
C ILE A 47 12.90 -0.10 4.31
N ARG A 48 14.19 -0.36 4.58
CA ARG A 48 14.82 -1.67 4.49
C ARG A 48 14.21 -2.67 5.45
N THR A 49 13.98 -2.27 6.71
CA THR A 49 13.46 -3.14 7.78
C THR A 49 11.94 -3.20 7.80
N MET A 50 11.27 -2.49 6.91
CA MET A 50 9.80 -2.41 6.82
C MET A 50 9.12 -1.80 8.07
N GLN A 51 9.77 -0.87 8.77
CA GLN A 51 9.07 0.02 9.70
C GLN A 51 8.01 0.83 8.94
N VAL A 52 8.31 1.17 7.69
CA VAL A 52 7.36 1.68 6.70
C VAL A 52 7.29 0.72 5.51
N ARG A 53 6.09 0.54 4.94
CA ARG A 53 5.84 -0.33 3.79
C ARG A 53 4.65 0.17 2.98
N GLY A 54 4.43 -0.37 1.79
CA GLY A 54 3.45 0.12 0.82
C GLY A 54 4.07 1.14 -0.12
N ALA A 55 3.71 1.05 -1.39
CA ALA A 55 4.35 1.84 -2.45
C ALA A 55 4.35 3.36 -2.18
N PRO A 56 3.21 4.00 -1.81
CA PRO A 56 3.19 5.44 -1.55
C PRO A 56 4.00 5.84 -0.30
N LEU A 57 3.85 5.13 0.82
CA LEU A 57 4.52 5.49 2.08
C LEU A 57 6.05 5.35 1.99
N ILE A 58 6.55 4.34 1.27
CA ILE A 58 7.99 4.20 1.01
C ILE A 58 8.51 5.42 0.24
N GLY A 59 7.76 5.89 -0.76
CA GLY A 59 8.10 7.10 -1.51
C GLY A 59 8.13 8.36 -0.64
N ALA A 60 7.11 8.56 0.20
CA ALA A 60 7.06 9.69 1.14
C ALA A 60 8.22 9.66 2.15
N THR A 61 8.56 8.45 2.66
CA THR A 61 9.68 8.28 3.59
C THR A 61 11.02 8.59 2.92
N ALA A 62 11.22 8.15 1.68
CA ALA A 62 12.41 8.46 0.91
C ALA A 62 12.52 9.96 0.61
N ALA A 63 11.42 10.64 0.29
CA ALA A 63 11.40 12.08 0.08
C ALA A 63 11.90 12.84 1.33
N TYR A 64 11.42 12.47 2.51
CA TYR A 64 11.94 13.03 3.75
C TYR A 64 13.39 12.60 4.05
N GLY A 65 13.80 11.40 3.64
CA GLY A 65 15.20 10.97 3.71
C GLY A 65 16.14 11.90 2.94
N VAL A 66 15.75 12.35 1.74
CA VAL A 66 16.47 13.36 0.97
C VAL A 66 16.51 14.71 1.72
N CYS A 67 15.41 15.13 2.36
CA CYS A 67 15.39 16.34 3.17
C CYS A 67 16.41 16.28 4.30
N LEU A 68 16.48 15.17 5.01
CA LEU A 68 17.42 14.96 6.10
C LEU A 68 18.87 14.96 5.62
N ALA A 69 19.16 14.35 4.47
CA ALA A 69 20.51 14.40 3.85
C ALA A 69 20.92 15.83 3.49
N LEU A 70 20.04 16.59 2.83
CA LEU A 70 20.32 17.96 2.40
C LEU A 70 20.54 18.93 3.56
N ARG A 71 20.03 18.63 4.75
CA ARG A 71 20.32 19.39 5.96
C ARG A 71 21.77 19.23 6.42
N GLU A 72 22.36 18.07 6.20
CA GLU A 72 23.76 17.79 6.55
C GLU A 72 24.69 18.38 5.48
N ASP A 73 24.40 18.13 4.20
CA ASP A 73 25.12 18.71 3.07
C ASP A 73 24.19 18.87 1.86
N ALA A 74 23.98 20.12 1.43
CA ALA A 74 23.16 20.47 0.29
C ALA A 74 23.94 20.50 -1.05
N SER A 75 25.12 19.84 -1.15
CA SER A 75 25.88 19.70 -2.40
C SER A 75 25.18 18.76 -3.40
N ASP A 76 25.56 18.86 -4.67
CA ASP A 76 25.07 17.95 -5.70
C ASP A 76 25.52 16.52 -5.43
N GLU A 77 26.75 16.36 -5.01
CA GLU A 77 27.36 15.06 -4.71
C GLU A 77 26.67 14.37 -3.55
N ALA A 78 26.36 15.10 -2.46
CA ALA A 78 25.65 14.55 -1.30
C ALA A 78 24.21 14.20 -1.63
N MET A 79 23.53 15.02 -2.44
CA MET A 79 22.18 14.76 -2.92
C MET A 79 22.10 13.49 -3.77
N ASP A 80 22.99 13.35 -4.75
CA ASP A 80 23.02 12.17 -5.63
C ASP A 80 23.34 10.92 -4.83
N ALA A 81 24.34 10.96 -3.94
CA ALA A 81 24.66 9.84 -3.05
C ALA A 81 23.50 9.42 -2.14
N ALA A 82 22.75 10.39 -1.59
CA ALA A 82 21.58 10.11 -0.76
C ALA A 82 20.44 9.46 -1.57
N ILE A 83 20.20 9.95 -2.78
CA ILE A 83 19.16 9.40 -3.67
C ILE A 83 19.51 7.96 -4.06
N ASP A 84 20.76 7.69 -4.47
CA ASP A 84 21.21 6.36 -4.84
C ASP A 84 21.14 5.40 -3.64
N HIS A 85 21.61 5.83 -2.47
CA HIS A 85 21.53 5.03 -1.24
C HIS A 85 20.09 4.67 -0.85
N LEU A 86 19.17 5.63 -0.90
CA LEU A 86 17.75 5.39 -0.59
C LEU A 86 17.10 4.46 -1.64
N ALA A 87 17.42 4.61 -2.93
CA ALA A 87 16.91 3.76 -4.00
C ALA A 87 17.31 2.29 -3.82
N ASP A 88 18.53 2.04 -3.31
CA ASP A 88 19.08 0.70 -3.10
C ASP A 88 18.42 -0.04 -1.92
N GLN A 89 17.66 0.64 -1.06
CA GLN A 89 16.99 -0.03 0.06
C GLN A 89 15.89 -0.99 -0.39
N ARG A 90 15.20 -0.69 -1.52
CA ARG A 90 14.23 -1.58 -2.17
C ARG A 90 14.22 -1.33 -3.69
N PRO A 91 15.15 -1.93 -4.44
CA PRO A 91 15.38 -1.63 -5.85
C PRO A 91 14.17 -1.91 -6.77
N THR A 92 13.28 -2.82 -6.36
CA THR A 92 12.06 -3.20 -7.11
C THR A 92 10.88 -2.27 -6.86
N ALA A 93 10.94 -1.40 -5.83
CA ALA A 93 9.85 -0.51 -5.46
C ALA A 93 9.75 0.69 -6.42
N PHE A 94 8.79 0.66 -7.33
CA PHE A 94 8.62 1.67 -8.38
C PHE A 94 8.39 3.08 -7.81
N ASN A 95 7.46 3.22 -6.86
CA ASN A 95 7.14 4.52 -6.24
C ASN A 95 8.31 5.13 -5.44
N LEU A 96 9.24 4.31 -4.95
CA LEU A 96 10.47 4.79 -4.32
C LEU A 96 11.29 5.61 -5.29
N ARG A 97 11.59 5.05 -6.47
CA ARG A 97 12.35 5.74 -7.52
C ARG A 97 11.62 6.99 -8.03
N TRP A 98 10.33 6.87 -8.28
CA TRP A 98 9.50 7.98 -8.70
C TRP A 98 9.58 9.17 -7.70
N ALA A 99 9.44 8.92 -6.39
CA ALA A 99 9.51 9.97 -5.38
C ALA A 99 10.90 10.61 -5.30
N LEU A 100 11.97 9.81 -5.39
CA LEU A 100 13.34 10.31 -5.41
C LEU A 100 13.62 11.18 -6.64
N ASP A 101 13.09 10.80 -7.82
CA ASP A 101 13.20 11.62 -9.04
C ASP A 101 12.44 12.93 -8.91
N GLU A 102 11.27 12.93 -8.28
CA GLU A 102 10.51 14.17 -8.00
C GLU A 102 11.27 15.09 -7.03
N MET A 103 11.94 14.53 -6.02
CA MET A 103 12.81 15.30 -5.13
C MET A 103 13.99 15.89 -5.87
N ARG A 104 14.67 15.09 -6.70
CA ARG A 104 15.79 15.56 -7.54
C ARG A 104 15.38 16.72 -8.45
N LYS A 105 14.25 16.58 -9.16
CA LYS A 105 13.70 17.64 -10.04
C LYS A 105 13.42 18.93 -9.29
N ALA A 106 12.90 18.84 -8.07
CA ALA A 106 12.51 19.99 -7.27
C ALA A 106 13.71 20.81 -6.78
N VAL A 107 14.87 20.19 -6.52
CA VAL A 107 15.98 20.87 -5.82
C VAL A 107 17.26 21.02 -6.66
N ARG A 108 17.44 20.24 -7.72
CA ARG A 108 18.71 20.15 -8.49
C ARG A 108 19.21 21.51 -9.00
N ASN A 109 18.31 22.32 -9.51
CA ASN A 109 18.63 23.58 -10.18
C ASN A 109 18.57 24.79 -9.23
N LEU A 110 18.37 24.57 -7.92
CA LEU A 110 18.31 25.63 -6.93
C LEU A 110 19.69 25.93 -6.32
N PRO A 111 19.96 27.19 -5.89
CA PRO A 111 21.09 27.51 -5.05
C PRO A 111 21.11 26.63 -3.78
N ARG A 112 22.30 26.31 -3.27
CA ARG A 112 22.45 25.41 -2.11
C ARG A 112 21.66 25.86 -0.89
N GLU A 113 21.61 27.15 -0.63
CA GLU A 113 20.91 27.76 0.51
C GLU A 113 19.39 27.62 0.44
N GLU A 114 18.82 27.39 -0.75
CA GLU A 114 17.37 27.22 -0.95
C GLU A 114 16.94 25.76 -0.95
N ARG A 115 17.86 24.81 -1.17
CA ARG A 115 17.55 23.40 -1.41
C ARG A 115 16.85 22.73 -0.23
N VAL A 116 17.32 22.98 0.99
CA VAL A 116 16.72 22.38 2.20
C VAL A 116 15.25 22.77 2.31
N LYS A 117 14.95 24.04 2.22
CA LYS A 117 13.57 24.53 2.30
C LYS A 117 12.70 23.95 1.19
N ALA A 118 13.18 24.00 -0.05
CA ALA A 118 12.44 23.48 -1.22
C ALA A 118 12.20 21.97 -1.10
N ALA A 119 13.18 21.20 -0.56
CA ALA A 119 13.02 19.77 -0.33
C ALA A 119 11.89 19.48 0.65
N TYR A 120 11.85 20.13 1.82
CA TYR A 120 10.76 19.93 2.79
C TYR A 120 9.41 20.35 2.23
N GLU A 121 9.33 21.45 1.49
CA GLU A 121 8.10 21.87 0.83
C GLU A 121 7.64 20.84 -0.22
N ARG A 122 8.58 20.22 -0.97
CA ARG A 122 8.23 19.18 -1.93
C ARG A 122 7.80 17.89 -1.25
N ALA A 123 8.51 17.44 -0.22
CA ALA A 123 8.14 16.25 0.55
C ALA A 123 6.77 16.39 1.20
N ALA A 124 6.47 17.55 1.81
CA ALA A 124 5.16 17.84 2.37
C ALA A 124 4.06 17.78 1.30
N ARG A 125 4.30 18.39 0.12
CA ARG A 125 3.34 18.31 -1.00
C ARG A 125 3.16 16.88 -1.51
N LEU A 126 4.22 16.07 -1.59
CA LEU A 126 4.08 14.65 -1.96
C LEU A 126 3.16 13.90 -0.99
N CYS A 127 3.27 14.18 0.30
CA CYS A 127 2.37 13.60 1.31
C CYS A 127 0.92 14.10 1.16
N ASP A 128 0.72 15.40 0.94
CA ASP A 128 -0.63 15.96 0.78
C ASP A 128 -1.28 15.49 -0.53
N ASP A 129 -0.51 15.39 -1.61
CA ASP A 129 -0.95 14.83 -2.90
C ASP A 129 -1.36 13.36 -2.75
N ASP A 130 -0.61 12.56 -1.96
CA ASP A 130 -0.97 11.16 -1.67
C ASP A 130 -2.29 11.04 -0.90
N VAL A 131 -2.49 11.88 0.11
CA VAL A 131 -3.75 11.92 0.88
C VAL A 131 -4.94 12.22 -0.03
N GLU A 132 -4.82 13.24 -0.88
CA GLU A 132 -5.91 13.61 -1.80
C GLU A 132 -6.13 12.53 -2.87
N THR A 133 -5.06 11.98 -3.43
CA THR A 133 -5.11 10.85 -4.37
C THR A 133 -5.86 9.66 -3.76
N CYS A 134 -5.49 9.22 -2.56
CA CYS A 134 -6.15 8.13 -1.86
C CYS A 134 -7.62 8.46 -1.54
N ARG A 135 -7.92 9.71 -1.16
CA ARG A 135 -9.29 10.16 -0.95
C ARG A 135 -10.13 10.07 -2.23
N MET A 136 -9.59 10.48 -3.37
CA MET A 136 -10.29 10.44 -4.66
C MET A 136 -10.49 9.01 -5.17
N ILE A 137 -9.50 8.12 -5.00
CA ILE A 137 -9.68 6.68 -5.23
C ILE A 137 -10.89 6.16 -4.44
N GLY A 138 -11.01 6.59 -3.18
CA GLY A 138 -12.16 6.27 -2.35
C GLY A 138 -13.49 6.78 -2.91
N VAL A 139 -13.53 8.02 -3.41
CA VAL A 139 -14.74 8.61 -4.02
C VAL A 139 -15.21 7.80 -5.22
N HIS A 140 -14.27 7.40 -6.09
CA HIS A 140 -14.62 6.62 -7.29
C HIS A 140 -15.00 5.18 -6.93
N GLY A 141 -14.22 4.51 -6.05
CA GLY A 141 -14.51 3.14 -5.63
C GLY A 141 -15.78 3.03 -4.79
N LEU A 142 -16.19 4.08 -4.07
CA LEU A 142 -17.47 4.13 -3.33
C LEU A 142 -18.66 3.89 -4.26
N GLN A 143 -18.63 4.40 -5.49
CA GLN A 143 -19.71 4.22 -6.46
C GLN A 143 -19.99 2.73 -6.73
N LEU A 144 -18.96 1.92 -6.83
CA LEU A 144 -19.11 0.46 -7.00
C LEU A 144 -19.78 -0.19 -5.80
N ILE A 145 -19.41 0.21 -4.59
CA ILE A 145 -20.04 -0.29 -3.36
C ILE A 145 -21.50 0.15 -3.28
N GLU A 146 -21.83 1.38 -3.66
CA GLU A 146 -23.20 1.89 -3.71
C GLU A 146 -24.07 1.14 -4.71
N GLU A 147 -23.53 0.82 -5.89
CA GLU A 147 -24.22 0.04 -6.92
C GLU A 147 -24.56 -1.38 -6.44
N ILE A 148 -23.66 -2.01 -5.66
CA ILE A 148 -23.91 -3.31 -5.05
C ILE A 148 -24.93 -3.18 -3.93
N ALA A 149 -24.77 -2.22 -3.02
CA ALA A 149 -25.68 -1.97 -1.91
C ALA A 149 -27.11 -1.73 -2.40
N ALA A 150 -27.29 -1.01 -3.51
CA ALA A 150 -28.61 -0.76 -4.10
C ALA A 150 -29.34 -2.02 -4.60
N LYS A 151 -28.61 -3.11 -4.82
CA LYS A 151 -29.16 -4.41 -5.27
C LYS A 151 -29.42 -5.38 -4.12
N LYS A 152 -28.92 -5.06 -2.92
CA LYS A 152 -29.08 -5.90 -1.72
C LYS A 152 -30.36 -5.61 -0.97
N GLY A 153 -30.81 -6.60 -0.18
CA GLY A 153 -31.94 -6.46 0.72
C GLY A 153 -31.63 -5.55 1.92
N ALA A 154 -32.68 -5.06 2.57
CA ALA A 154 -32.51 -4.24 3.78
C ALA A 154 -31.77 -5.03 4.87
N GLY A 155 -30.68 -4.48 5.40
CA GLY A 155 -29.85 -5.09 6.44
C GLY A 155 -28.83 -6.10 5.93
N GLU A 156 -28.66 -6.23 4.60
CA GLU A 156 -27.60 -7.03 4.00
C GLU A 156 -26.36 -6.17 3.73
N ALA A 157 -25.23 -6.56 4.32
CA ALA A 157 -23.97 -5.85 4.11
C ALA A 157 -23.37 -6.14 2.73
N VAL A 158 -22.65 -5.17 2.18
CA VAL A 158 -21.75 -5.40 1.04
C VAL A 158 -20.50 -6.08 1.53
N ASN A 159 -20.24 -7.30 1.06
CA ASN A 159 -19.09 -8.12 1.46
C ASN A 159 -17.93 -7.90 0.51
N VAL A 160 -16.90 -7.23 0.99
CA VAL A 160 -15.67 -6.93 0.22
C VAL A 160 -14.57 -7.86 0.67
N LEU A 161 -13.90 -8.56 -0.24
CA LEU A 161 -12.67 -9.30 0.05
C LEU A 161 -11.46 -8.44 -0.32
N THR A 162 -10.46 -8.41 0.56
CA THR A 162 -9.20 -7.73 0.29
C THR A 162 -8.00 -8.61 0.67
N HIS A 163 -6.86 -8.36 0.03
CA HIS A 163 -5.62 -9.11 0.21
C HIS A 163 -4.46 -8.15 0.47
N CYS A 164 -3.56 -8.52 1.38
CA CYS A 164 -2.45 -7.69 1.86
C CYS A 164 -2.93 -6.48 2.67
N ASN A 165 -2.12 -5.43 2.70
CA ASN A 165 -2.50 -4.13 3.23
C ASN A 165 -2.28 -3.06 2.16
N ALA A 166 -3.37 -2.57 1.61
CA ALA A 166 -3.45 -1.39 0.77
C ALA A 166 -4.37 -0.34 1.41
N GLY A 167 -4.30 -0.28 2.74
CA GLY A 167 -4.96 0.69 3.58
C GLY A 167 -4.10 1.91 3.89
N TRP A 168 -4.56 2.72 4.83
CA TRP A 168 -3.86 3.96 5.18
C TRP A 168 -2.44 3.72 5.73
N LEU A 169 -2.17 2.55 6.33
CA LEU A 169 -0.82 2.16 6.75
C LEU A 169 0.15 1.93 5.56
N ALA A 170 -0.35 1.77 4.34
CA ALA A 170 0.48 1.68 3.13
C ALA A 170 0.70 3.03 2.43
N CYS A 171 -0.02 4.06 2.83
CA CYS A 171 -0.08 5.41 2.28
C CYS A 171 0.20 6.44 3.38
N VAL A 172 0.04 7.71 3.08
CA VAL A 172 0.09 8.75 4.11
C VAL A 172 -1.20 8.80 4.92
N ASP A 173 -2.36 8.69 4.23
CA ASP A 173 -3.68 8.53 4.84
C ASP A 173 -4.65 7.82 3.87
N TRP A 174 -5.86 7.42 4.33
CA TRP A 174 -6.96 6.77 3.61
C TRP A 174 -6.66 5.36 3.08
N GLY A 175 -5.49 5.15 2.48
CA GLY A 175 -5.19 3.93 1.73
C GLY A 175 -5.77 3.95 0.31
N THR A 176 -5.38 2.98 -0.51
CA THR A 176 -5.96 2.81 -1.85
C THR A 176 -7.19 1.89 -1.82
N ALA A 177 -7.00 0.60 -1.52
CA ALA A 177 -8.09 -0.38 -1.52
C ALA A 177 -9.09 -0.18 -0.37
N THR A 178 -8.64 0.33 0.79
CA THR A 178 -9.52 0.54 1.95
C THR A 178 -10.27 1.88 1.91
N SER A 179 -9.80 2.85 1.12
CA SER A 179 -10.46 4.17 1.04
C SER A 179 -11.93 4.10 0.62
N PRO A 180 -12.33 3.32 -0.42
CA PRO A 180 -13.74 3.12 -0.75
C PRO A 180 -14.55 2.52 0.40
N ILE A 181 -13.94 1.58 1.13
CA ILE A 181 -14.57 0.89 2.27
C ILE A 181 -14.81 1.88 3.41
N TYR A 182 -13.81 2.69 3.77
CA TYR A 182 -13.96 3.72 4.80
C TYR A 182 -15.02 4.75 4.42
N GLN A 183 -15.07 5.16 3.17
CA GLN A 183 -16.07 6.15 2.72
C GLN A 183 -17.46 5.56 2.73
N ALA A 184 -17.64 4.30 2.33
CA ALA A 184 -18.92 3.60 2.42
C ALA A 184 -19.41 3.47 3.87
N HIS A 185 -18.53 3.02 4.76
CA HIS A 185 -18.82 2.92 6.19
C HIS A 185 -19.18 4.28 6.80
N ASN A 186 -18.39 5.32 6.52
CA ASN A 186 -18.64 6.69 6.99
C ASN A 186 -19.97 7.27 6.47
N LYS A 187 -20.44 6.81 5.31
CA LYS A 187 -21.72 7.18 4.70
C LYS A 187 -22.89 6.40 5.30
N GLY A 188 -22.63 5.41 6.15
CA GLY A 188 -23.64 4.56 6.78
C GLY A 188 -24.11 3.39 5.91
N ILE A 189 -23.33 3.01 4.89
CA ILE A 189 -23.58 1.79 4.12
C ILE A 189 -23.06 0.60 4.94
N ASP A 190 -23.90 -0.43 5.09
CA ASP A 190 -23.49 -1.66 5.74
C ASP A 190 -22.45 -2.38 4.88
N VAL A 191 -21.21 -2.43 5.38
CA VAL A 191 -20.09 -3.13 4.74
C VAL A 191 -19.49 -4.14 5.71
N HIS A 192 -19.05 -5.27 5.18
CA HIS A 192 -18.24 -6.24 5.90
C HIS A 192 -17.01 -6.61 5.05
N VAL A 193 -15.85 -6.73 5.68
CA VAL A 193 -14.59 -6.98 4.97
C VAL A 193 -14.03 -8.36 5.33
N TRP A 194 -13.89 -9.22 4.34
CA TRP A 194 -13.10 -10.44 4.42
C TRP A 194 -11.62 -10.07 4.20
N VAL A 195 -10.82 -10.24 5.24
CA VAL A 195 -9.40 -9.87 5.22
C VAL A 195 -8.56 -11.13 5.13
N ASP A 196 -7.94 -11.39 3.98
CA ASP A 196 -6.93 -12.42 3.85
C ASP A 196 -5.77 -12.14 4.84
N GLU A 197 -5.35 -13.16 5.62
CA GLU A 197 -4.22 -13.00 6.55
C GLU A 197 -2.93 -12.54 5.85
N THR A 198 -2.73 -12.96 4.61
CA THR A 198 -1.62 -12.60 3.71
C THR A 198 -0.27 -13.11 4.19
N ARG A 199 -0.10 -14.44 4.14
CA ARG A 199 1.20 -15.06 4.36
C ARG A 199 2.23 -14.58 3.30
N PRO A 200 3.57 -14.55 3.63
CA PRO A 200 4.16 -14.96 4.90
C PRO A 200 4.17 -13.91 6.01
N ARG A 201 4.06 -12.61 5.69
CA ARG A 201 4.22 -11.51 6.68
C ARG A 201 2.93 -11.12 7.40
N ASN A 202 1.80 -11.69 7.02
CA ASN A 202 0.48 -11.43 7.62
C ASN A 202 0.04 -9.96 7.59
N GLN A 203 0.32 -9.23 6.50
CA GLN A 203 -0.06 -7.81 6.39
C GLN A 203 -1.58 -7.61 6.47
N GLY A 204 -2.39 -8.57 6.03
CA GLY A 204 -3.83 -8.53 6.21
C GLY A 204 -4.21 -8.64 7.69
N ALA A 205 -3.77 -9.70 8.36
CA ALA A 205 -4.09 -9.93 9.76
C ALA A 205 -3.50 -8.88 10.70
N SER A 206 -2.26 -8.44 10.44
CA SER A 206 -1.53 -7.52 11.32
C SER A 206 -1.81 -6.05 11.07
N LEU A 207 -2.10 -5.66 9.85
CA LEU A 207 -2.24 -4.25 9.46
C LEU A 207 -3.65 -3.91 9.00
N THR A 208 -4.20 -4.63 8.00
CA THR A 208 -5.53 -4.32 7.46
C THR A 208 -6.63 -4.52 8.52
N ALA A 209 -6.61 -5.64 9.23
CA ALA A 209 -7.56 -5.87 10.32
C ALA A 209 -7.39 -4.85 11.46
N TYR A 210 -6.14 -4.47 11.77
CA TYR A 210 -5.86 -3.46 12.79
C TYR A 210 -6.47 -2.10 12.42
N GLU A 211 -6.24 -1.62 11.20
CA GLU A 211 -6.75 -0.31 10.77
C GLU A 211 -8.28 -0.29 10.62
N LEU A 212 -8.88 -1.38 10.09
CA LEU A 212 -10.34 -1.51 9.99
C LEU A 212 -10.99 -1.52 11.38
N GLY A 213 -10.41 -2.27 12.32
CA GLY A 213 -10.86 -2.32 13.71
C GLY A 213 -10.76 -0.96 14.40
N ALA A 214 -9.65 -0.24 14.23
CA ALA A 214 -9.47 1.10 14.78
C ALA A 214 -10.48 2.13 14.24
N HIS A 215 -10.98 1.92 13.00
CA HIS A 215 -12.02 2.76 12.38
C HIS A 215 -13.43 2.27 12.67
N GLY A 216 -13.61 1.07 13.22
CA GLY A 216 -14.91 0.49 13.52
C GLY A 216 -15.59 -0.20 12.33
N VAL A 217 -14.86 -0.51 11.27
CA VAL A 217 -15.39 -1.24 10.10
C VAL A 217 -15.50 -2.74 10.44
N PRO A 218 -16.70 -3.35 10.29
CA PRO A 218 -16.89 -4.79 10.47
C PRO A 218 -15.99 -5.60 9.53
N HIS A 219 -15.22 -6.54 10.08
CA HIS A 219 -14.32 -7.36 9.29
C HIS A 219 -14.09 -8.73 9.95
N THR A 220 -13.64 -9.69 9.14
CA THR A 220 -13.24 -11.03 9.58
C THR A 220 -11.94 -11.42 8.90
N ILE A 221 -10.95 -11.83 9.68
CA ILE A 221 -9.70 -12.38 9.15
C ILE A 221 -9.95 -13.81 8.68
N ILE A 222 -9.46 -14.14 7.50
CA ILE A 222 -9.53 -15.47 6.90
C ILE A 222 -8.14 -15.94 6.49
N VAL A 223 -7.93 -17.25 6.42
CA VAL A 223 -6.72 -17.80 5.81
C VAL A 223 -6.74 -17.52 4.31
N ASP A 224 -5.56 -17.31 3.71
CA ASP A 224 -5.44 -16.90 2.31
C ASP A 224 -6.22 -17.77 1.31
N ASN A 225 -6.30 -19.08 1.57
CA ASN A 225 -6.99 -20.01 0.68
C ASN A 225 -8.51 -20.04 0.87
N ALA A 226 -9.07 -19.39 1.92
CA ALA A 226 -10.51 -19.39 2.16
C ALA A 226 -11.29 -18.45 1.21
N GLY A 227 -10.61 -17.44 0.63
CA GLY A 227 -11.26 -16.46 -0.24
C GLY A 227 -12.01 -17.10 -1.42
N GLY A 228 -11.41 -18.07 -2.12
CA GLY A 228 -12.06 -18.81 -3.20
C GLY A 228 -13.29 -19.58 -2.73
N HIS A 229 -13.21 -20.24 -1.56
CA HIS A 229 -14.35 -20.94 -0.97
C HIS A 229 -15.51 -19.99 -0.65
N LEU A 230 -15.23 -18.82 -0.08
CA LEU A 230 -16.27 -17.82 0.22
C LEU A 230 -16.92 -17.28 -1.05
N MET A 231 -16.18 -17.11 -2.15
CA MET A 231 -16.73 -16.76 -3.46
C MET A 231 -17.68 -17.83 -3.98
N GLN A 232 -17.30 -19.11 -3.89
CA GLN A 232 -18.18 -20.25 -4.26
C GLN A 232 -19.48 -20.30 -3.44
N GLN A 233 -19.46 -19.82 -2.20
CA GLN A 233 -20.64 -19.75 -1.35
C GLN A 233 -21.49 -18.48 -1.58
N GLY A 234 -21.09 -17.59 -2.50
CA GLY A 234 -21.75 -16.32 -2.73
C GLY A 234 -21.62 -15.33 -1.56
N ALA A 235 -20.59 -15.51 -0.73
CA ALA A 235 -20.34 -14.67 0.46
C ALA A 235 -19.44 -13.46 0.18
N VAL A 236 -19.03 -13.24 -1.07
CA VAL A 236 -18.20 -12.12 -1.53
C VAL A 236 -18.92 -11.43 -2.67
N ASP A 237 -19.16 -10.14 -2.55
CA ASP A 237 -19.81 -9.33 -3.58
C ASP A 237 -18.79 -8.69 -4.54
N MET A 238 -17.60 -8.37 -4.04
CA MET A 238 -16.50 -7.82 -4.83
C MET A 238 -15.15 -8.05 -4.14
N VAL A 239 -14.10 -8.01 -4.93
CA VAL A 239 -12.71 -7.98 -4.45
C VAL A 239 -12.12 -6.61 -4.75
N ILE A 240 -11.48 -5.99 -3.77
CA ILE A 240 -10.66 -4.77 -3.96
C ILE A 240 -9.28 -5.02 -3.36
N VAL A 241 -8.25 -4.92 -4.18
CA VAL A 241 -6.85 -5.01 -3.76
C VAL A 241 -6.07 -3.76 -4.17
N GLY A 242 -4.91 -3.55 -3.56
CA GLY A 242 -3.94 -2.57 -4.04
C GLY A 242 -3.03 -3.17 -5.11
N THR A 243 -1.95 -2.46 -5.41
CA THR A 243 -0.89 -2.97 -6.28
C THR A 243 0.45 -2.31 -5.96
N ASP A 244 1.53 -3.01 -6.26
CA ASP A 244 2.91 -2.50 -6.18
C ASP A 244 3.38 -1.94 -7.54
N ARG A 245 2.82 -2.43 -8.66
CA ARG A 245 3.10 -1.93 -10.01
C ARG A 245 2.02 -2.40 -11.00
N VAL A 246 1.68 -1.55 -11.96
CA VAL A 246 0.81 -1.89 -13.09
C VAL A 246 1.54 -1.56 -14.38
N THR A 247 1.50 -2.44 -15.37
CA THR A 247 2.07 -2.19 -16.70
C THR A 247 1.18 -1.29 -17.54
N ALA A 248 1.70 -0.75 -18.65
CA ALA A 248 0.91 -0.01 -19.64
C ALA A 248 -0.24 -0.85 -20.22
N ALA A 249 -0.09 -2.18 -20.31
CA ALA A 249 -1.13 -3.10 -20.77
C ALA A 249 -2.15 -3.47 -19.66
N GLY A 250 -1.95 -3.03 -18.42
CA GLY A 250 -2.88 -3.26 -17.32
C GLY A 250 -2.62 -4.55 -16.52
N ASP A 251 -1.50 -5.22 -16.73
CA ASP A 251 -1.10 -6.32 -15.87
C ASP A 251 -0.65 -5.81 -14.50
N VAL A 252 -1.06 -6.49 -13.44
CA VAL A 252 -0.95 -6.03 -12.06
C VAL A 252 0.02 -6.90 -11.28
N ALA A 253 1.12 -6.33 -10.80
CA ALA A 253 1.97 -6.97 -9.79
C ALA A 253 1.50 -6.54 -8.39
N ASN A 254 1.15 -7.51 -7.57
CA ASN A 254 0.75 -7.28 -6.18
C ASN A 254 1.21 -8.43 -5.29
N LYS A 255 0.99 -8.30 -3.99
CA LYS A 255 1.37 -9.31 -2.99
C LYS A 255 0.98 -10.72 -3.44
N ILE A 256 1.93 -11.67 -3.30
CA ILE A 256 1.74 -13.08 -3.63
C ILE A 256 0.39 -13.60 -3.11
N GLY A 257 -0.36 -14.30 -3.96
CA GLY A 257 -1.73 -14.77 -3.71
C GLY A 257 -2.82 -13.92 -4.39
N THR A 258 -2.48 -12.75 -4.92
CA THR A 258 -3.42 -11.88 -5.65
C THR A 258 -3.92 -12.55 -6.92
N TYR A 259 -3.03 -13.18 -7.70
CA TYR A 259 -3.40 -13.92 -8.91
C TYR A 259 -4.41 -15.03 -8.63
N LEU A 260 -4.22 -15.80 -7.55
CA LEU A 260 -5.16 -16.85 -7.15
C LEU A 260 -6.54 -16.28 -6.78
N LYS A 261 -6.59 -15.10 -6.14
CA LYS A 261 -7.86 -14.42 -5.84
C LYS A 261 -8.57 -13.96 -7.11
N ALA A 262 -7.81 -13.40 -8.07
CA ALA A 262 -8.36 -12.97 -9.34
C ALA A 262 -8.92 -14.13 -10.18
N LEU A 263 -8.24 -15.29 -10.17
CA LEU A 263 -8.73 -16.52 -10.79
C LEU A 263 -10.02 -17.00 -10.14
N ALA A 264 -10.06 -17.08 -8.80
CA ALA A 264 -11.26 -17.50 -8.08
C ALA A 264 -12.42 -16.51 -8.29
N ALA A 265 -12.15 -15.20 -8.30
CA ALA A 265 -13.14 -14.17 -8.58
C ALA A 265 -13.73 -14.35 -10.00
N LYS A 266 -12.89 -14.58 -11.00
CA LYS A 266 -13.31 -14.80 -12.38
C LYS A 266 -14.17 -16.07 -12.54
N ASP A 267 -13.80 -17.15 -11.86
CA ASP A 267 -14.52 -18.45 -11.92
C ASP A 267 -15.92 -18.36 -11.25
N ASN A 268 -16.11 -17.41 -10.33
CA ASN A 268 -17.35 -17.23 -9.57
C ASN A 268 -18.12 -15.95 -9.94
N ASP A 269 -17.78 -15.30 -11.05
CA ASP A 269 -18.40 -14.04 -11.52
C ASP A 269 -18.37 -12.89 -10.48
N VAL A 270 -17.37 -12.89 -9.57
CA VAL A 270 -17.15 -11.82 -8.60
C VAL A 270 -16.27 -10.76 -9.24
N PRO A 271 -16.67 -9.46 -9.26
CA PRO A 271 -15.84 -8.40 -9.82
C PRO A 271 -14.58 -8.19 -9.00
N PHE A 272 -13.44 -8.07 -9.70
CA PHE A 272 -12.10 -7.92 -9.12
C PHE A 272 -11.52 -6.56 -9.54
N PHE A 273 -11.38 -5.64 -8.57
CA PHE A 273 -10.86 -4.31 -8.79
C PHE A 273 -9.49 -4.11 -8.16
N VAL A 274 -8.68 -3.28 -8.82
CA VAL A 274 -7.37 -2.87 -8.31
C VAL A 274 -7.35 -1.36 -8.09
N ALA A 275 -7.07 -0.94 -6.87
CA ALA A 275 -7.06 0.46 -6.46
C ALA A 275 -5.62 0.98 -6.36
N LEU A 276 -5.29 2.04 -7.10
CA LEU A 276 -3.94 2.55 -7.23
C LEU A 276 -3.89 4.04 -7.59
N PRO A 277 -2.86 4.78 -7.15
CA PRO A 277 -2.54 6.08 -7.71
C PRO A 277 -1.94 5.92 -9.11
N HIS A 278 -2.18 6.88 -10.00
CA HIS A 278 -1.62 6.85 -11.37
C HIS A 278 -0.08 6.73 -11.39
N SER A 279 0.60 7.21 -10.33
CA SER A 279 2.06 7.10 -10.17
C SER A 279 2.58 5.67 -9.98
N THR A 280 1.69 4.70 -9.80
CA THR A 280 2.03 3.27 -9.70
C THR A 280 2.00 2.56 -11.06
N ILE A 281 1.52 3.26 -12.11
CA ILE A 281 1.52 2.73 -13.48
C ILE A 281 2.90 2.96 -14.10
N ASP A 282 3.55 1.87 -14.46
CA ASP A 282 4.83 1.87 -15.17
C ASP A 282 4.58 1.81 -16.69
N TRP A 283 4.55 2.99 -17.29
CA TRP A 283 4.32 3.15 -18.72
C TRP A 283 5.46 2.62 -19.61
N SER A 284 6.59 2.26 -19.03
CA SER A 284 7.75 1.70 -19.75
C SER A 284 7.66 0.20 -19.96
N LEU A 285 6.78 -0.51 -19.23
CA LEU A 285 6.57 -1.94 -19.30
C LEU A 285 5.21 -2.27 -19.90
N GLU A 286 5.19 -3.17 -20.87
CA GLU A 286 3.96 -3.67 -21.48
C GLU A 286 3.56 -5.05 -20.95
N ASP A 287 4.52 -5.95 -20.73
CA ASP A 287 4.27 -7.32 -20.25
C ASP A 287 4.50 -7.41 -18.73
N GLY A 288 3.53 -7.94 -18.01
CA GLY A 288 3.64 -8.14 -16.57
C GLY A 288 4.76 -9.12 -16.18
N PHE A 289 5.16 -10.04 -17.05
CA PHE A 289 6.28 -10.94 -16.80
C PHE A 289 7.65 -10.27 -16.87
N ASP A 290 7.74 -9.05 -17.41
CA ASP A 290 8.96 -8.24 -17.37
C ASP A 290 9.12 -7.46 -16.03
N ILE A 291 8.10 -7.49 -15.17
CA ILE A 291 8.20 -6.89 -13.84
C ILE A 291 9.15 -7.73 -12.97
N PRO A 292 10.25 -7.14 -12.44
CA PRO A 292 11.13 -7.86 -11.54
C PRO A 292 10.41 -8.20 -10.22
N ILE A 293 10.31 -9.48 -9.91
CA ILE A 293 9.71 -9.96 -8.66
C ILE A 293 10.79 -10.02 -7.57
N GLU A 294 10.52 -9.35 -6.45
CA GLU A 294 11.40 -9.35 -5.28
C GLU A 294 11.37 -10.74 -4.62
N GLU A 295 12.54 -11.36 -4.50
CA GLU A 295 12.73 -12.57 -3.71
C GLU A 295 13.15 -12.18 -2.30
N ARG A 296 12.44 -12.67 -1.29
CA ARG A 296 12.63 -12.29 0.10
C ARG A 296 13.19 -13.44 0.93
N SER A 297 13.63 -13.12 2.18
CA SER A 297 14.16 -14.14 3.08
C SER A 297 13.17 -15.27 3.33
N SER A 298 13.64 -16.51 3.21
CA SER A 298 12.90 -17.72 3.59
C SER A 298 12.46 -17.73 5.06
N ASP A 299 13.17 -17.00 5.94
CA ASP A 299 12.79 -16.87 7.35
C ASP A 299 11.38 -16.32 7.53
N GLU A 300 10.90 -15.49 6.61
CA GLU A 300 9.53 -14.97 6.68
C GLU A 300 8.49 -16.08 6.50
N VAL A 301 8.82 -17.11 5.73
CA VAL A 301 7.95 -18.29 5.51
C VAL A 301 8.09 -19.27 6.66
N LEU A 302 9.31 -19.51 7.14
CA LEU A 302 9.62 -20.52 8.15
C LEU A 302 9.27 -20.14 9.58
N THR A 303 9.10 -18.82 9.82
CA THR A 303 8.81 -18.30 11.18
C THR A 303 7.60 -17.36 11.17
N MET A 304 6.99 -17.16 12.33
CA MET A 304 5.88 -16.24 12.51
C MET A 304 6.02 -15.47 13.83
N PRO A 305 5.78 -14.15 13.86
CA PRO A 305 5.64 -13.43 15.11
C PRO A 305 4.30 -13.78 15.79
N GLY A 306 4.32 -13.90 17.11
CA GLY A 306 3.12 -14.14 17.89
C GLY A 306 3.24 -13.54 19.29
N ARG A 307 2.10 -13.26 19.93
CA ARG A 307 2.03 -12.73 21.27
C ARG A 307 1.75 -13.87 22.26
N LEU A 308 2.59 -14.00 23.28
CA LEU A 308 2.41 -14.96 24.36
C LEU A 308 1.35 -14.46 25.37
N PRO A 309 0.82 -15.35 26.24
CA PRO A 309 -0.15 -14.97 27.27
C PRO A 309 0.37 -13.92 28.27
N ASP A 310 1.68 -13.84 28.48
CA ASP A 310 2.33 -12.83 29.34
C ASP A 310 2.47 -11.45 28.66
N GLY A 311 2.03 -11.34 27.38
CA GLY A 311 2.08 -10.12 26.59
C GLY A 311 3.36 -9.94 25.79
N SER A 312 4.38 -10.76 25.97
CA SER A 312 5.62 -10.70 25.18
C SER A 312 5.38 -11.12 23.73
N VAL A 313 6.07 -10.48 22.78
CA VAL A 313 6.02 -10.83 21.36
C VAL A 313 7.28 -11.60 21.01
N VAL A 314 7.12 -12.79 20.46
CA VAL A 314 8.20 -13.68 20.07
C VAL A 314 8.04 -14.11 18.61
N ARG A 315 9.14 -14.51 17.97
CA ARG A 315 9.08 -15.25 16.69
C ARG A 315 9.21 -16.74 17.01
N VAL A 316 8.36 -17.53 16.38
CA VAL A 316 8.35 -18.99 16.51
C VAL A 316 8.58 -19.64 15.15
N GLU A 317 9.30 -20.75 15.14
CA GLU A 317 9.40 -21.63 13.98
C GLU A 317 8.08 -22.36 13.78
N ILE A 318 7.58 -22.37 12.52
CA ILE A 318 6.31 -23.01 12.16
C ILE A 318 6.48 -24.13 11.12
N ALA A 319 7.69 -24.31 10.61
CA ALA A 319 8.04 -25.34 9.65
C ALA A 319 8.78 -26.52 10.32
N ALA A 320 8.79 -27.68 9.66
CA ALA A 320 9.58 -28.81 10.09
C ALA A 320 11.08 -28.45 10.04
N PRO A 321 11.90 -28.89 11.03
CA PRO A 321 13.33 -28.64 11.03
C PRO A 321 14.01 -29.12 9.75
N GLY A 322 14.86 -28.26 9.17
CA GLY A 322 15.60 -28.56 7.93
C GLY A 322 14.79 -28.37 6.63
N SER A 323 13.55 -27.87 6.71
CA SER A 323 12.79 -27.49 5.50
C SER A 323 13.40 -26.23 4.87
N GLU A 324 13.51 -26.23 3.54
CA GLU A 324 13.81 -25.05 2.75
C GLU A 324 12.50 -24.30 2.42
N ALA A 325 12.57 -23.00 2.15
CA ALA A 325 11.44 -22.21 1.72
C ALA A 325 11.83 -21.22 0.64
N ASP A 326 10.91 -21.04 -0.30
CA ASP A 326 10.93 -20.05 -1.36
C ASP A 326 9.95 -18.92 -1.02
N ASN A 327 10.29 -17.65 -1.33
CA ASN A 327 9.50 -16.51 -0.86
C ASN A 327 9.41 -15.40 -1.91
N PRO A 328 8.79 -15.66 -3.08
CA PRO A 328 8.45 -14.59 -4.02
C PRO A 328 7.46 -13.62 -3.36
N ALA A 329 7.79 -12.32 -3.38
CA ALA A 329 7.00 -11.33 -2.68
C ALA A 329 5.68 -11.00 -3.38
N PHE A 330 5.65 -11.13 -4.71
CA PHE A 330 4.55 -10.69 -5.57
C PHE A 330 4.21 -11.77 -6.60
N ASP A 331 3.00 -11.71 -7.12
CA ASP A 331 2.60 -12.39 -8.34
C ASP A 331 2.02 -11.40 -9.35
N VAL A 332 1.88 -11.82 -10.59
CA VAL A 332 1.32 -11.02 -11.68
C VAL A 332 -0.06 -11.50 -12.03
N THR A 333 -1.04 -10.61 -11.90
CA THR A 333 -2.41 -10.81 -12.34
C THR A 333 -2.58 -10.21 -13.72
N PRO A 334 -2.87 -11.03 -14.76
CA PRO A 334 -3.09 -10.48 -16.10
C PRO A 334 -4.31 -9.58 -16.15
N ALA A 335 -4.24 -8.52 -16.97
CA ALA A 335 -5.31 -7.54 -17.17
C ALA A 335 -6.69 -8.17 -17.43
N ARG A 336 -6.74 -9.30 -18.16
CA ARG A 336 -8.00 -10.03 -18.45
C ARG A 336 -8.77 -10.53 -17.23
N LEU A 337 -8.14 -10.60 -16.07
CA LEU A 337 -8.75 -11.01 -14.80
C LEU A 337 -9.18 -9.80 -13.93
N VAL A 338 -8.83 -8.59 -14.36
CA VAL A 338 -9.13 -7.35 -13.64
C VAL A 338 -10.40 -6.72 -14.23
N SER A 339 -11.42 -6.53 -13.41
CA SER A 339 -12.68 -5.90 -13.82
C SER A 339 -12.54 -4.39 -14.02
N GLY A 340 -11.61 -3.76 -13.33
CA GLY A 340 -11.29 -2.35 -13.49
C GLY A 340 -10.19 -1.87 -12.54
N LEU A 341 -9.54 -0.78 -12.95
CA LEU A 341 -8.57 -0.03 -12.16
C LEU A 341 -9.27 1.18 -11.55
N ILE A 342 -9.21 1.33 -10.23
CA ILE A 342 -9.76 2.48 -9.51
C ILE A 342 -8.61 3.44 -9.23
N THR A 343 -8.62 4.60 -9.88
CA THR A 343 -7.60 5.64 -9.70
C THR A 343 -8.23 6.91 -9.12
N GLU A 344 -7.40 7.89 -8.77
CA GLU A 344 -7.87 9.21 -8.36
C GLU A 344 -8.58 9.98 -9.48
N ARG A 345 -8.48 9.50 -10.72
CA ARG A 345 -9.07 10.15 -11.92
C ARG A 345 -10.36 9.47 -12.37
N GLY A 346 -10.69 8.31 -11.81
CA GLY A 346 -11.86 7.53 -12.17
C GLY A 346 -11.59 6.04 -12.20
N ILE A 347 -12.59 5.29 -12.65
CA ILE A 347 -12.52 3.86 -12.87
C ILE A 347 -12.32 3.62 -14.37
N CYS A 348 -11.31 2.82 -14.73
CA CYS A 348 -11.06 2.45 -16.13
C CYS A 348 -10.91 0.93 -16.27
N GLU A 349 -11.20 0.43 -17.47
CA GLU A 349 -10.95 -0.98 -17.81
C GLU A 349 -9.44 -1.26 -17.89
N ALA A 350 -9.01 -2.41 -17.39
CA ALA A 350 -7.60 -2.81 -17.42
C ALA A 350 -7.09 -3.15 -18.84
N VAL A 351 -7.96 -3.35 -19.83
CA VAL A 351 -7.66 -3.99 -21.12
C VAL A 351 -7.66 -3.02 -22.33
N SER A 352 -7.74 -1.72 -22.12
CA SER A 352 -7.89 -0.77 -23.23
C SER A 352 -6.69 0.13 -23.41
N TYR A 353 -5.86 -0.15 -24.42
CA TYR A 353 -4.80 0.77 -24.91
C TYR A 353 -5.29 2.19 -25.24
N THR A 354 -6.59 2.37 -25.47
CA THR A 354 -7.21 3.64 -25.87
C THR A 354 -7.73 4.46 -24.68
N HIS A 355 -7.86 3.89 -23.49
CA HIS A 355 -8.46 4.56 -22.34
C HIS A 355 -7.48 4.85 -21.19
N LEU A 356 -6.27 4.28 -21.21
CA LEU A 356 -5.19 4.67 -20.30
C LEU A 356 -4.57 6.02 -20.66
N THR A 357 -4.74 6.50 -21.91
CA THR A 357 -4.64 7.93 -22.20
C THR A 357 -5.87 8.60 -21.62
N LEU A 358 -5.75 8.99 -20.36
CA LEU A 358 -6.78 9.64 -19.56
C LEU A 358 -7.51 10.72 -20.35
N PRO A 359 -8.85 10.79 -20.26
CA PRO A 359 -9.56 11.89 -20.85
C PRO A 359 -9.01 13.19 -20.25
N THR A 360 -8.45 14.03 -21.11
CA THR A 360 -7.98 15.39 -20.79
C THR A 360 -9.15 16.33 -20.51
N THR A 361 -10.34 15.80 -20.29
CA THR A 361 -11.54 16.61 -20.05
C THR A 361 -12.40 15.93 -18.99
N CYS A 362 -12.24 16.38 -17.77
CA CYS A 362 -13.30 16.63 -16.81
C CYS A 362 -12.95 17.86 -16.00
#